data_724b13fb85c46203b91921048417b57c
#
_entry.id   724b13fb85c46203b91921048417b57c
#
_cell.length_a   1.000
_cell.length_b   1.000
_cell.length_c   1.000
_cell.angle_alpha   90.00
_cell.angle_beta   90.00
_cell.angle_gamma   90.00
#
_symmetry.space_group_name_H-M   'P 1'
#
loop_
_entity.id
_entity.type
_entity.pdbx_description
1 polymer ?
#
loop_
_entity_poly.entity_id
_entity_poly.type
_entity_poly.pdbx_seq_one_letter_code
_entity_poly.pdbx_strand_id
1 'polypeptide(L)'
;QSPALSTSTVAQPYMQQSTASTAPQSPYTGIQYMSTAPQQMNAMDPVTRAFQSASLGQSSINVNGLRLALQNLGFQLSIEICNQLFMKHDADRSGSIQLNEFVEIEKEVRQWVQVFNSLDTDHSGKMEYGEFVDAMRLMNFNINPSMLPVVFNNIDNLHNHYIDLNGFIKVVSIIQLLQMKMGLYDPQHTGVITVDLNGILDIVMSLPL
;
A
#
# COMPACT_ATOMS: atom_id res chain seq x y z
N GLN A 1 -40.12 -48.23 23.33
CA GLN A 1 -40.15 -48.32 24.80
C GLN A 1 -39.29 -47.21 25.36
N SER A 2 -39.94 -46.11 25.81
CA SER A 2 -39.47 -45.26 26.89
C SER A 2 -39.66 -46.00 28.22
N PRO A 3 -39.24 -45.59 29.44
CA PRO A 3 -39.04 -44.22 29.94
C PRO A 3 -37.79 -44.08 30.84
N ALA A 4 -37.42 -43.00 31.44
CA ALA A 4 -37.97 -42.18 32.53
C ALA A 4 -36.87 -41.16 32.91
N LEU A 5 -37.16 -39.89 33.07
CA LEU A 5 -37.46 -39.05 34.22
C LEU A 5 -36.62 -39.26 35.50
N SER A 6 -35.93 -38.21 35.94
CA SER A 6 -35.99 -37.63 37.30
C SER A 6 -34.99 -36.47 37.44
N THR A 7 -35.48 -35.28 37.59
CA THR A 7 -35.75 -34.44 38.77
C THR A 7 -34.55 -33.78 39.41
N SER A 8 -34.48 -32.48 39.21
CA SER A 8 -34.40 -31.36 40.14
C SER A 8 -33.51 -31.46 41.38
N THR A 9 -32.69 -30.46 41.63
CA THR A 9 -32.76 -29.73 42.91
C THR A 9 -32.08 -28.34 42.76
N VAL A 10 -32.87 -27.36 43.09
CA VAL A 10 -32.55 -25.95 43.35
C VAL A 10 -31.89 -25.84 44.72
N ALA A 11 -30.86 -25.03 44.86
CA ALA A 11 -30.51 -24.43 46.15
C ALA A 11 -29.76 -23.10 45.94
N GLN A 12 -30.43 -22.03 46.26
CA GLN A 12 -29.90 -20.74 46.72
C GLN A 12 -30.01 -20.71 48.24
N PRO A 13 -29.60 -19.61 48.92
CA PRO A 13 -28.32 -18.85 48.97
C PRO A 13 -27.81 -18.78 50.43
N TYR A 14 -26.58 -18.34 50.63
CA TYR A 14 -26.18 -17.85 51.97
C TYR A 14 -25.55 -16.46 51.86
N MET A 15 -26.31 -15.50 52.43
CA MET A 15 -25.77 -14.22 52.88
C MET A 15 -24.91 -14.47 54.14
N GLN A 16 -23.75 -13.86 54.23
CA GLN A 16 -23.15 -13.54 55.50
C GLN A 16 -22.65 -12.09 55.53
N GLN A 17 -23.18 -11.43 56.54
CA GLN A 17 -22.93 -10.04 56.90
C GLN A 17 -21.57 -9.87 57.57
N SER A 18 -20.99 -8.74 57.24
CA SER A 18 -20.27 -7.76 58.05
C SER A 18 -19.50 -8.18 59.29
N THR A 19 -18.24 -7.75 59.35
CA THR A 19 -17.77 -6.99 60.52
C THR A 19 -16.74 -5.95 60.11
N ALA A 20 -17.04 -4.72 60.45
CA ALA A 20 -16.17 -3.60 60.38
C ALA A 20 -14.99 -3.81 61.34
N SER A 21 -13.75 -3.68 60.86
CA SER A 21 -12.59 -3.54 61.72
C SER A 21 -11.96 -2.19 61.41
N THR A 22 -12.08 -1.32 62.38
CA THR A 22 -11.45 -0.03 62.47
C THR A 22 -9.94 -0.21 62.66
N ALA A 23 -9.13 0.24 61.70
CA ALA A 23 -7.69 0.38 61.87
C ALA A 23 -7.30 1.86 61.88
N PRO A 24 -6.28 2.27 62.62
CA PRO A 24 -6.02 3.64 62.99
C PRO A 24 -5.46 4.49 61.87
N GLN A 25 -5.92 5.75 61.86
CA GLN A 25 -5.44 6.79 60.93
C GLN A 25 -4.01 7.18 61.28
N SER A 26 -3.12 7.07 60.31
CA SER A 26 -1.79 7.65 60.36
C SER A 26 -1.81 9.05 59.72
N PRO A 27 -1.20 10.04 60.36
CA PRO A 27 -1.18 11.41 59.87
C PRO A 27 0.04 11.64 59.01
N TYR A 28 -0.06 11.34 57.69
CA TYR A 28 0.86 11.92 56.73
C TYR A 28 0.07 12.62 55.64
N THR A 29 0.10 13.92 55.79
CA THR A 29 -0.36 14.95 54.86
C THR A 29 0.33 14.80 53.47
N GLY A 30 -0.53 14.75 52.46
CA GLY A 30 -0.36 15.47 51.18
C GLY A 30 0.91 15.26 50.35
N ILE A 31 0.97 14.19 49.55
CA ILE A 31 1.58 14.30 48.23
C ILE A 31 0.55 13.73 47.28
N GLN A 32 -0.15 14.63 46.59
CA GLN A 32 -0.92 14.26 45.42
C GLN A 32 0.10 13.81 44.34
N TYR A 33 0.29 12.54 44.17
CA TYR A 33 0.81 12.02 42.94
C TYR A 33 -0.22 12.33 41.86
N MET A 34 0.00 13.44 41.13
CA MET A 34 -0.57 13.60 39.80
C MET A 34 -0.11 12.38 39.01
N SER A 35 -1.05 11.45 38.84
CA SER A 35 -0.95 10.41 37.83
C SER A 35 -0.97 11.12 36.48
N THR A 36 0.19 11.56 36.03
CA THR A 36 0.42 11.79 34.63
C THR A 36 0.45 10.39 34.00
N ALA A 37 -0.74 9.92 33.61
CA ALA A 37 -0.80 8.90 32.58
C ALA A 37 0.16 9.33 31.47
N PRO A 38 1.04 8.45 30.96
CA PRO A 38 1.84 8.80 29.82
C PRO A 38 0.85 9.21 28.74
N GLN A 39 0.84 10.50 28.39
CA GLN A 39 0.23 10.96 27.18
C GLN A 39 0.87 10.09 26.11
N GLN A 40 0.09 9.20 25.52
CA GLN A 40 0.42 8.59 24.25
C GLN A 40 0.73 9.76 23.34
N MET A 41 2.01 10.09 23.19
CA MET A 41 2.49 10.86 22.05
C MET A 41 1.92 10.10 20.87
N ASN A 42 0.95 10.73 20.21
CA ASN A 42 0.39 10.24 18.96
C ASN A 42 1.58 10.19 18.00
N ALA A 43 2.26 9.05 17.95
CA ALA A 43 3.41 8.88 17.11
C ALA A 43 2.87 9.04 15.70
N MET A 44 3.18 10.18 15.08
CA MET A 44 2.81 10.47 13.70
C MET A 44 3.12 9.25 12.85
N ASP A 45 2.16 8.81 12.05
CA ASP A 45 2.33 7.63 11.23
C ASP A 45 3.56 7.79 10.29
N PRO A 46 4.27 6.71 9.97
CA PRO A 46 5.51 6.79 9.19
C PRO A 46 5.35 7.48 7.83
N VAL A 47 4.20 7.31 7.17
CA VAL A 47 3.91 7.90 5.85
C VAL A 47 3.80 9.41 5.96
N THR A 48 3.01 9.90 6.92
CA THR A 48 2.87 11.33 7.21
C THR A 48 4.22 11.95 7.60
N ARG A 49 5.03 11.26 8.39
CA ARG A 49 6.37 11.73 8.78
C ARG A 49 7.31 11.84 7.58
N ALA A 50 7.31 10.84 6.70
CA ALA A 50 8.14 10.86 5.49
C ALA A 50 7.76 12.03 4.57
N PHE A 51 6.47 12.26 4.38
CA PHE A 51 5.95 13.40 3.62
C PHE A 51 6.38 14.74 4.24
N GLN A 52 6.16 14.92 5.54
CA GLN A 52 6.51 16.18 6.22
C GLN A 52 8.01 16.47 6.18
N SER A 53 8.85 15.44 6.32
CA SER A 53 10.30 15.57 6.17
C SER A 53 10.70 16.04 4.77
N ALA A 54 10.01 15.57 3.74
CA ALA A 54 10.29 15.91 2.33
C ALA A 54 9.69 17.28 1.93
N SER A 55 8.56 17.66 2.54
CA SER A 55 7.86 18.91 2.23
C SER A 55 8.49 20.14 2.86
N LEU A 56 9.39 19.97 3.84
CA LEU A 56 10.02 21.08 4.58
C LEU A 56 9.00 22.07 5.17
N GLY A 57 7.85 21.55 5.62
CA GLY A 57 6.78 22.36 6.21
C GLY A 57 5.79 22.94 5.19
N GLN A 58 5.91 22.61 3.91
CA GLN A 58 4.93 22.97 2.88
C GLN A 58 3.76 21.97 2.88
N SER A 59 2.64 22.35 2.27
CA SER A 59 1.45 21.49 2.13
C SER A 59 1.55 20.45 1.02
N SER A 60 2.54 20.59 0.14
CA SER A 60 2.74 19.71 -1.02
C SER A 60 4.22 19.52 -1.35
N ILE A 61 4.52 18.51 -2.16
CA ILE A 61 5.88 18.18 -2.60
C ILE A 61 5.94 18.12 -4.14
N ASN A 62 7.09 18.43 -4.69
CA ASN A 62 7.39 18.20 -6.09
C ASN A 62 7.95 16.77 -6.29
N VAL A 63 8.31 16.41 -7.52
CA VAL A 63 8.83 15.07 -7.85
C VAL A 63 10.09 14.68 -7.07
N ASN A 64 10.99 15.63 -6.78
CA ASN A 64 12.17 15.35 -5.97
C ASN A 64 11.79 15.13 -4.49
N GLY A 65 10.82 15.88 -3.99
CA GLY A 65 10.22 15.67 -2.68
C GLY A 65 9.51 14.31 -2.59
N LEU A 66 8.77 13.91 -3.64
CA LEU A 66 8.16 12.59 -3.72
C LEU A 66 9.21 11.48 -3.64
N ARG A 67 10.29 11.58 -4.42
CA ARG A 67 11.39 10.62 -4.37
C ARG A 67 12.01 10.54 -2.97
N LEU A 68 12.26 11.68 -2.33
CA LEU A 68 12.82 11.74 -0.98
C LEU A 68 11.87 11.13 0.06
N ALA A 69 10.56 11.40 -0.03
CA ALA A 69 9.56 10.83 0.87
C ALA A 69 9.49 9.30 0.74
N LEU A 70 9.49 8.79 -0.50
CA LEU A 70 9.52 7.34 -0.76
C LEU A 70 10.83 6.71 -0.26
N GLN A 71 11.97 7.38 -0.46
CA GLN A 71 13.26 6.92 0.06
C GLN A 71 13.29 6.85 1.58
N ASN A 72 12.67 7.80 2.28
CA ASN A 72 12.54 7.80 3.74
C ASN A 72 11.68 6.61 4.25
N LEU A 73 10.83 6.04 3.40
CA LEU A 73 10.06 4.83 3.66
C LEU A 73 10.78 3.53 3.22
N GLY A 74 12.00 3.64 2.67
CA GLY A 74 12.81 2.53 2.23
C GLY A 74 12.64 2.15 0.75
N PHE A 75 11.85 2.90 -0.03
CA PHE A 75 11.65 2.64 -1.45
C PHE A 75 12.70 3.38 -2.30
N GLN A 76 13.63 2.63 -2.88
CA GLN A 76 14.70 3.18 -3.73
C GLN A 76 14.23 3.21 -5.19
N LEU A 77 13.43 4.22 -5.55
CA LEU A 77 12.89 4.37 -6.89
C LEU A 77 13.69 5.38 -7.73
N SER A 78 13.79 5.09 -9.03
CA SER A 78 14.39 6.01 -9.99
C SER A 78 13.55 7.28 -10.15
N ILE A 79 14.16 8.37 -10.65
CA ILE A 79 13.44 9.61 -10.87
C ILE A 79 12.37 9.47 -11.95
N GLU A 80 12.59 8.60 -12.93
CA GLU A 80 11.64 8.29 -14.00
C GLU A 80 10.35 7.68 -13.42
N ILE A 81 10.48 6.70 -12.52
CA ILE A 81 9.35 6.09 -11.83
C ILE A 81 8.63 7.12 -10.96
N CYS A 82 9.38 7.96 -10.24
CA CYS A 82 8.78 9.02 -9.44
C CYS A 82 8.00 10.03 -10.32
N ASN A 83 8.49 10.37 -11.51
CA ASN A 83 7.76 11.21 -12.46
C ASN A 83 6.46 10.54 -12.93
N GLN A 84 6.49 9.23 -13.23
CA GLN A 84 5.30 8.48 -13.64
C GLN A 84 4.23 8.47 -12.55
N LEU A 85 4.63 8.16 -11.31
CA LEU A 85 3.74 8.17 -10.15
C LEU A 85 3.18 9.57 -9.90
N PHE A 86 4.02 10.59 -10.03
CA PHE A 86 3.62 11.99 -9.88
C PHE A 86 2.53 12.36 -10.88
N MET A 87 2.77 12.12 -12.18
CA MET A 87 1.80 12.44 -13.23
C MET A 87 0.49 11.66 -13.11
N LYS A 88 0.56 10.42 -12.62
CA LYS A 88 -0.61 9.55 -12.41
C LYS A 88 -1.48 10.05 -11.26
N HIS A 89 -0.88 10.54 -10.19
CA HIS A 89 -1.56 10.87 -8.93
C HIS A 89 -1.80 12.36 -8.71
N ASP A 90 -1.21 13.25 -9.50
CA ASP A 90 -1.55 14.70 -9.53
C ASP A 90 -2.92 14.88 -10.20
N ALA A 91 -3.98 14.51 -9.48
CA ALA A 91 -5.33 14.42 -10.01
C ALA A 91 -5.92 15.81 -10.32
N ASP A 92 -5.55 16.81 -9.54
CA ASP A 92 -5.99 18.20 -9.69
C ASP A 92 -5.11 19.01 -10.66
N ARG A 93 -4.04 18.37 -11.19
CA ARG A 93 -3.03 18.99 -12.07
C ARG A 93 -2.39 20.24 -11.46
N SER A 94 -2.20 20.22 -10.16
CA SER A 94 -1.58 21.31 -9.41
C SER A 94 -0.08 21.46 -9.67
N GLY A 95 0.54 20.44 -10.25
CA GLY A 95 1.99 20.33 -10.42
C GLY A 95 2.71 20.03 -9.09
N SER A 96 1.97 19.52 -8.10
CA SER A 96 2.50 19.16 -6.79
C SER A 96 1.68 18.03 -6.14
N ILE A 97 2.32 17.17 -5.37
CA ILE A 97 1.64 16.08 -4.64
C ILE A 97 1.33 16.53 -3.22
N GLN A 98 0.06 16.46 -2.85
CA GLN A 98 -0.43 16.69 -1.49
C GLN A 98 -0.35 15.41 -0.65
N LEU A 99 -0.53 15.51 0.66
CA LEU A 99 -0.42 14.34 1.57
C LEU A 99 -1.40 13.21 1.22
N ASN A 100 -2.64 13.53 0.85
CA ASN A 100 -3.64 12.53 0.45
C ASN A 100 -3.22 11.76 -0.81
N GLU A 101 -2.67 12.44 -1.81
CA GLU A 101 -2.16 11.84 -3.04
C GLU A 101 -0.90 11.01 -2.75
N PHE A 102 -0.01 11.51 -1.89
CA PHE A 102 1.16 10.76 -1.45
C PHE A 102 0.80 9.45 -0.75
N VAL A 103 -0.23 9.44 0.09
CA VAL A 103 -0.72 8.22 0.76
C VAL A 103 -1.16 7.18 -0.26
N GLU A 104 -1.84 7.59 -1.33
CA GLU A 104 -2.25 6.65 -2.39
C GLU A 104 -1.04 6.14 -3.20
N ILE A 105 -0.07 7.00 -3.51
CA ILE A 105 1.20 6.58 -4.13
C ILE A 105 1.92 5.55 -3.26
N GLU A 106 2.03 5.81 -1.96
CA GLU A 106 2.72 4.92 -1.03
C GLU A 106 2.07 3.55 -0.95
N LYS A 107 0.74 3.48 -0.85
CA LYS A 107 0.00 2.22 -0.86
C LYS A 107 0.26 1.41 -2.12
N GLU A 108 0.23 2.04 -3.27
CA GLU A 108 0.45 1.41 -4.55
C GLU A 108 1.89 0.88 -4.68
N VAL A 109 2.88 1.70 -4.35
CA VAL A 109 4.30 1.30 -4.35
C VAL A 109 4.53 0.14 -3.38
N ARG A 110 4.00 0.22 -2.18
CA ARG A 110 4.11 -0.84 -1.17
C ARG A 110 3.55 -2.17 -1.68
N GLN A 111 2.39 -2.14 -2.33
CA GLN A 111 1.79 -3.34 -2.92
C GLN A 111 2.71 -3.95 -3.99
N TRP A 112 3.27 -3.14 -4.87
CA TRP A 112 4.17 -3.63 -5.92
C TRP A 112 5.46 -4.22 -5.36
N VAL A 113 6.05 -3.54 -4.37
CA VAL A 113 7.24 -4.04 -3.67
C VAL A 113 6.95 -5.36 -2.95
N GLN A 114 5.77 -5.51 -2.34
CA GLN A 114 5.37 -6.76 -1.71
C GLN A 114 5.24 -7.90 -2.73
N VAL A 115 4.63 -7.65 -3.89
CA VAL A 115 4.54 -8.64 -4.97
C VAL A 115 5.95 -9.03 -5.45
N PHE A 116 6.80 -8.04 -5.74
CA PHE A 116 8.17 -8.28 -6.17
C PHE A 116 8.92 -9.16 -5.17
N ASN A 117 8.95 -8.76 -3.90
CA ASN A 117 9.68 -9.49 -2.85
C ASN A 117 9.09 -10.88 -2.55
N SER A 118 7.79 -11.11 -2.78
CA SER A 118 7.16 -12.41 -2.57
C SER A 118 7.55 -13.45 -3.62
N LEU A 119 7.99 -13.00 -4.78
CA LEU A 119 8.37 -13.83 -5.91
C LEU A 119 9.89 -13.90 -6.11
N ASP A 120 10.64 -12.90 -5.66
CA ASP A 120 12.10 -12.93 -5.54
C ASP A 120 12.51 -13.85 -4.38
N THR A 121 12.43 -15.16 -4.64
CA THR A 121 12.55 -16.20 -3.61
C THR A 121 13.99 -16.37 -3.09
N ASP A 122 14.97 -16.03 -3.89
CA ASP A 122 16.39 -16.07 -3.55
C ASP A 122 16.92 -14.73 -3.00
N HIS A 123 16.04 -13.73 -2.91
CA HIS A 123 16.36 -12.36 -2.45
C HIS A 123 17.51 -11.71 -3.21
N SER A 124 17.60 -11.99 -4.49
CA SER A 124 18.63 -11.44 -5.39
C SER A 124 18.40 -9.96 -5.73
N GLY A 125 17.19 -9.45 -5.47
CA GLY A 125 16.74 -8.13 -5.95
C GLY A 125 16.48 -8.10 -7.44
N LYS A 126 16.32 -9.26 -8.05
CA LYS A 126 16.12 -9.47 -9.48
C LYS A 126 14.90 -10.36 -9.68
N MET A 127 14.21 -10.14 -10.77
CA MET A 127 13.06 -10.94 -11.17
C MET A 127 13.37 -11.58 -12.51
N GLU A 128 13.49 -12.90 -12.53
CA GLU A 128 13.66 -13.67 -13.75
C GLU A 128 12.34 -13.80 -14.50
N TYR A 129 12.41 -14.26 -15.75
CA TYR A 129 11.21 -14.36 -16.61
C TYR A 129 10.10 -15.23 -15.99
N GLY A 130 10.44 -16.35 -15.34
CA GLY A 130 9.47 -17.21 -14.68
C GLY A 130 8.71 -16.51 -13.56
N GLU A 131 9.45 -15.82 -12.68
CA GLU A 131 8.92 -15.02 -11.57
C GLU A 131 8.07 -13.84 -12.07
N PHE A 132 8.51 -13.20 -13.16
CA PHE A 132 7.75 -12.15 -13.84
C PHE A 132 6.38 -12.66 -14.33
N VAL A 133 6.34 -13.83 -14.96
CA VAL A 133 5.08 -14.45 -15.41
C VAL A 133 4.15 -14.69 -14.23
N ASP A 134 4.67 -15.18 -13.11
CA ASP A 134 3.90 -15.43 -11.91
C ASP A 134 3.43 -14.12 -11.26
N ALA A 135 4.24 -13.06 -11.29
CA ALA A 135 3.85 -11.73 -10.85
C ALA A 135 2.65 -11.18 -11.67
N MET A 136 2.69 -11.30 -12.99
CA MET A 136 1.59 -10.86 -13.85
C MET A 136 0.29 -11.62 -13.55
N ARG A 137 0.37 -12.91 -13.25
CA ARG A 137 -0.78 -13.72 -12.81
C ARG A 137 -1.29 -13.32 -11.44
N LEU A 138 -0.39 -13.15 -10.47
CA LEU A 138 -0.73 -12.76 -9.09
C LEU A 138 -1.45 -11.41 -9.06
N MET A 139 -1.02 -10.47 -9.92
CA MET A 139 -1.64 -9.16 -10.06
C MET A 139 -2.91 -9.18 -10.93
N ASN A 140 -3.32 -10.36 -11.40
CA ASN A 140 -4.51 -10.56 -12.24
C ASN A 140 -4.49 -9.72 -13.53
N PHE A 141 -3.31 -9.52 -14.11
CA PHE A 141 -3.20 -8.91 -15.44
C PHE A 141 -3.53 -9.94 -16.51
N ASN A 142 -4.62 -9.69 -17.25
CA ASN A 142 -5.07 -10.55 -18.34
C ASN A 142 -4.26 -10.27 -19.61
N ILE A 143 -2.99 -10.67 -19.60
CA ILE A 143 -2.07 -10.50 -20.72
C ILE A 143 -1.98 -11.83 -21.48
N ASN A 144 -2.08 -11.78 -22.81
CA ASN A 144 -1.87 -12.96 -23.64
C ASN A 144 -0.46 -13.54 -23.36
N PRO A 145 -0.34 -14.84 -23.05
CA PRO A 145 0.97 -15.45 -22.75
C PRO A 145 2.03 -15.22 -23.82
N SER A 146 1.65 -15.11 -25.10
CA SER A 146 2.58 -14.80 -26.18
C SER A 146 3.19 -13.38 -26.12
N MET A 147 2.55 -12.47 -25.41
CA MET A 147 3.04 -11.08 -25.22
C MET A 147 3.98 -10.93 -24.02
N LEU A 148 3.95 -11.85 -23.06
CA LEU A 148 4.78 -11.75 -21.85
C LEU A 148 6.28 -11.72 -22.17
N PRO A 149 6.83 -12.53 -23.11
CA PRO A 149 8.23 -12.43 -23.47
C PRO A 149 8.57 -11.09 -24.13
N VAL A 150 7.63 -10.53 -24.92
CA VAL A 150 7.84 -9.23 -25.58
C VAL A 150 7.91 -8.12 -24.54
N VAL A 151 7.00 -8.12 -23.56
CA VAL A 151 6.99 -7.13 -22.48
C VAL A 151 8.26 -7.25 -21.65
N PHE A 152 8.64 -8.45 -21.24
CA PHE A 152 9.85 -8.69 -20.45
C PHE A 152 11.10 -8.20 -21.16
N ASN A 153 11.31 -8.60 -22.42
CA ASN A 153 12.48 -8.23 -23.21
C ASN A 153 12.57 -6.71 -23.49
N ASN A 154 11.44 -6.02 -23.57
CA ASN A 154 11.45 -4.56 -23.73
C ASN A 154 11.91 -3.82 -22.47
N ILE A 155 11.78 -4.42 -21.31
CA ILE A 155 12.27 -3.85 -20.04
C ILE A 155 13.71 -4.27 -19.78
N ASP A 156 14.05 -5.53 -20.06
CA ASP A 156 15.43 -6.03 -20.00
C ASP A 156 16.25 -5.56 -21.22
N ASN A 157 16.43 -4.25 -21.33
CA ASN A 157 17.14 -3.60 -22.44
C ASN A 157 18.59 -4.08 -22.59
N LEU A 158 19.19 -4.58 -21.52
CA LEU A 158 20.58 -5.05 -21.50
C LEU A 158 20.71 -6.56 -21.75
N HIS A 159 19.56 -7.26 -21.92
CA HIS A 159 19.51 -8.71 -22.13
C HIS A 159 20.22 -9.50 -21.02
N ASN A 160 20.06 -9.03 -19.77
CA ASN A 160 20.62 -9.67 -18.58
C ASN A 160 19.79 -10.86 -18.10
N HIS A 161 18.61 -11.09 -18.74
CA HIS A 161 17.63 -12.13 -18.40
C HIS A 161 16.92 -11.91 -17.04
N TYR A 162 16.98 -10.69 -16.51
CA TYR A 162 16.22 -10.28 -15.32
C TYR A 162 15.82 -8.81 -15.41
N ILE A 163 14.81 -8.46 -14.63
CA ILE A 163 14.42 -7.06 -14.36
C ILE A 163 14.60 -6.77 -12.87
N ASP A 164 14.96 -5.53 -12.54
CA ASP A 164 15.02 -5.06 -11.17
C ASP A 164 13.65 -4.51 -10.71
N LEU A 165 13.56 -4.08 -9.45
CA LEU A 165 12.34 -3.49 -8.90
C LEU A 165 11.84 -2.29 -9.73
N ASN A 166 12.73 -1.43 -10.23
CA ASN A 166 12.33 -0.28 -11.04
C ASN A 166 11.73 -0.73 -12.37
N GLY A 167 12.35 -1.69 -13.05
CA GLY A 167 11.83 -2.31 -14.27
C GLY A 167 10.46 -2.95 -14.05
N PHE A 168 10.29 -3.67 -12.94
CA PHE A 168 9.01 -4.26 -12.56
C PHE A 168 7.93 -3.20 -12.33
N ILE A 169 8.20 -2.17 -11.53
CA ILE A 169 7.25 -1.07 -11.27
C ILE A 169 6.89 -0.34 -12.56
N LYS A 170 7.87 -0.13 -13.45
CA LYS A 170 7.62 0.49 -14.76
C LYS A 170 6.59 -0.31 -15.58
N VAL A 171 6.75 -1.62 -15.69
CA VAL A 171 5.80 -2.49 -16.39
C VAL A 171 4.43 -2.41 -15.77
N VAL A 172 4.35 -2.60 -14.46
CA VAL A 172 3.06 -2.63 -13.74
C VAL A 172 2.30 -1.32 -13.91
N SER A 173 2.98 -0.18 -13.78
CA SER A 173 2.35 1.13 -13.96
C SER A 173 1.87 1.36 -15.40
N ILE A 174 2.62 0.90 -16.40
CA ILE A 174 2.19 0.97 -17.80
C ILE A 174 0.95 0.11 -18.03
N ILE A 175 0.93 -1.14 -17.54
CA ILE A 175 -0.21 -2.06 -17.71
C ILE A 175 -1.46 -1.48 -17.04
N GLN A 176 -1.33 -0.96 -15.82
CA GLN A 176 -2.47 -0.35 -15.12
C GLN A 176 -3.01 0.88 -15.85
N LEU A 177 -2.11 1.73 -16.38
CA LEU A 177 -2.51 2.88 -17.17
C LEU A 177 -3.25 2.45 -18.45
N LEU A 178 -2.76 1.43 -19.14
CA LEU A 178 -3.43 0.86 -20.32
C LEU A 178 -4.79 0.27 -19.96
N GLN A 179 -4.92 -0.46 -18.84
CA GLN A 179 -6.21 -0.99 -18.37
C GLN A 179 -7.20 0.13 -18.05
N MET A 180 -6.75 1.20 -17.40
CA MET A 180 -7.57 2.37 -17.12
C MET A 180 -8.06 3.03 -18.43
N LYS A 181 -7.16 3.21 -19.41
CA LYS A 181 -7.50 3.77 -20.72
C LYS A 181 -8.45 2.86 -21.50
N MET A 182 -8.18 1.53 -21.52
CA MET A 182 -9.08 0.57 -22.12
C MET A 182 -10.50 0.65 -21.55
N GLY A 183 -10.64 0.80 -20.23
CA GLY A 183 -11.95 0.96 -19.59
C GLY A 183 -12.74 2.18 -20.10
N LEU A 184 -12.07 3.24 -20.55
CA LEU A 184 -12.72 4.41 -21.17
C LEU A 184 -13.22 4.13 -22.59
N TYR A 185 -12.53 3.27 -23.35
CA TYR A 185 -12.87 2.93 -24.73
C TYR A 185 -13.72 1.66 -24.84
N ASP A 186 -13.81 0.86 -23.79
CA ASP A 186 -14.62 -0.36 -23.69
C ASP A 186 -15.55 -0.34 -22.46
N PRO A 187 -16.53 0.56 -22.40
CA PRO A 187 -17.42 0.70 -21.25
C PRO A 187 -18.29 -0.55 -20.99
N GLN A 188 -18.39 -1.43 -21.96
CA GLN A 188 -19.17 -2.70 -21.85
C GLN A 188 -18.29 -3.88 -21.47
N HIS A 189 -16.99 -3.67 -21.26
CA HIS A 189 -16.01 -4.72 -20.87
C HIS A 189 -15.98 -5.92 -21.82
N THR A 190 -16.09 -5.67 -23.13
CA THR A 190 -16.01 -6.69 -24.17
C THR A 190 -14.60 -7.23 -24.37
N GLY A 191 -13.61 -6.51 -23.88
CA GLY A 191 -12.17 -6.81 -24.06
C GLY A 191 -11.64 -6.38 -25.44
N VAL A 192 -12.46 -5.70 -26.24
CA VAL A 192 -12.09 -5.19 -27.56
C VAL A 192 -12.35 -3.71 -27.62
N ILE A 193 -11.34 -2.94 -28.01
CA ILE A 193 -11.49 -1.50 -28.26
C ILE A 193 -11.39 -1.20 -29.75
N THR A 194 -12.19 -0.27 -30.20
CA THR A 194 -12.08 0.32 -31.55
C THR A 194 -11.72 1.78 -31.38
N VAL A 195 -10.53 2.14 -31.85
CA VAL A 195 -10.01 3.51 -31.75
C VAL A 195 -9.54 3.99 -33.11
N ASP A 196 -9.71 5.27 -33.38
CA ASP A 196 -9.10 5.95 -34.52
C ASP A 196 -7.66 6.37 -34.18
N LEU A 197 -6.99 7.06 -35.09
CA LEU A 197 -5.64 7.56 -34.87
C LEU A 197 -5.54 8.48 -33.63
N ASN A 198 -6.57 9.32 -33.39
CA ASN A 198 -6.57 10.22 -32.25
C ASN A 198 -6.68 9.44 -30.93
N GLY A 199 -7.49 8.40 -30.88
CA GLY A 199 -7.58 7.50 -29.72
C GLY A 199 -6.27 6.75 -29.47
N ILE A 200 -5.59 6.30 -30.52
CA ILE A 200 -4.24 5.70 -30.38
C ILE A 200 -3.26 6.73 -29.84
N LEU A 201 -3.25 7.95 -30.36
CA LEU A 201 -2.38 9.04 -29.89
C LEU A 201 -2.67 9.39 -28.43
N ASP A 202 -3.94 9.47 -28.01
CA ASP A 202 -4.28 9.69 -26.59
C ASP A 202 -3.72 8.61 -25.67
N ILE A 203 -3.82 7.36 -26.09
CA ILE A 203 -3.23 6.23 -25.33
C ILE A 203 -1.71 6.37 -25.28
N VAL A 204 -1.03 6.52 -26.43
CA VAL A 204 0.44 6.56 -26.52
C VAL A 204 1.00 7.77 -25.79
N MET A 205 0.43 8.96 -25.97
CA MET A 205 0.91 10.19 -25.31
C MET A 205 0.64 10.24 -23.81
N SER A 206 -0.19 9.34 -23.29
CA SER A 206 -0.40 9.18 -21.86
C SER A 206 0.55 8.16 -21.23
N LEU A 207 1.28 7.38 -22.04
CA LEU A 207 2.29 6.47 -21.52
C LEU A 207 3.52 7.27 -21.07
N PRO A 208 4.10 6.87 -19.95
CA PRO A 208 5.40 7.40 -19.51
C PRO A 208 6.51 6.84 -20.40
N LEU A 209 6.93 7.62 -21.37
CA LEU A 209 8.02 7.28 -22.30
C LEU A 209 9.39 7.63 -21.69
#